data_74838d6728939f17f9c0054ac7325647
#
_entry.id   74838d6728939f17f9c0054ac7325647
#
_cell.length_a   1.000
_cell.length_b   1.000
_cell.length_c   1.000
_cell.angle_alpha   90.00
_cell.angle_beta   90.00
_cell.angle_gamma   90.00
#
_symmetry.space_group_name_H-M   'P 1'
#
loop_
_entity.id
_entity.type
_entity.pdbx_description
1 polymer ?
#
loop_
_entity_poly.entity_id
_entity_poly.type
_entity_poly.pdbx_seq_one_letter_code
_entity_poly.pdbx_strand_id
1 'polypeptide(L)'
;MSIIEELKNSYGNHFQDLFTKLMKQKYGDRYQATTTNGKTGDLKVDGILDFKIAYAVYAPEVFTEDKLLKKLDSDFNGFMEIRKNGKYWQQITNYVFIIKNNREGITPKIFDLITNFNQNFSVKILTMNDLEQLYNGYLPFSEDGTLLNEFKSDTVKILEYILKIDFIAEPFYLEIFDRIEILKEEWLSKTKLFSDENIERIKISIFNELTNLWNTLIEHGFHLLSDNERCLIDNDTEEKGYNLRSGIFPNKVYKIQNNINYLFNKLWEIK
;
A
#
# COMPACT_ATOMS: atom_id res chain seq x y z
N MET A 1 -22.86 -16.70 -9.36
CA MET A 1 -22.54 -16.47 -7.93
C MET A 1 -21.11 -15.94 -7.87
N SER A 2 -20.85 -14.87 -7.13
CA SER A 2 -19.51 -14.36 -6.97
C SER A 2 -18.69 -15.27 -6.04
N ILE A 3 -17.36 -15.27 -6.15
CA ILE A 3 -16.50 -16.08 -5.26
C ILE A 3 -16.71 -15.69 -3.78
N ILE A 4 -17.08 -14.47 -3.50
CA ILE A 4 -17.39 -14.00 -2.14
C ILE A 4 -18.71 -14.60 -1.62
N GLU A 5 -19.72 -14.72 -2.45
CA GLU A 5 -20.98 -15.39 -2.07
C GLU A 5 -20.76 -16.88 -1.81
N GLU A 6 -19.89 -17.53 -2.61
CA GLU A 6 -19.49 -18.91 -2.39
C GLU A 6 -18.71 -19.06 -1.07
N LEU A 7 -17.75 -18.18 -0.77
CA LEU A 7 -17.01 -18.15 0.50
C LEU A 7 -17.95 -17.97 1.70
N LYS A 8 -18.93 -17.06 1.62
CA LYS A 8 -19.93 -16.85 2.70
C LYS A 8 -20.70 -18.12 3.04
N ASN A 9 -20.92 -19.00 2.05
CA ASN A 9 -21.71 -20.22 2.18
C ASN A 9 -20.88 -21.51 2.34
N SER A 10 -19.54 -21.43 2.37
CA SER A 10 -18.63 -22.58 2.44
C SER A 10 -17.97 -22.71 3.81
N TYR A 11 -17.48 -23.91 4.14
CA TYR A 11 -16.78 -24.24 5.40
C TYR A 11 -15.64 -25.22 5.15
N GLY A 12 -14.74 -25.36 6.11
CA GLY A 12 -13.65 -26.33 6.10
C GLY A 12 -12.78 -26.24 4.85
N ASN A 13 -12.48 -27.39 4.26
CA ASN A 13 -11.61 -27.48 3.08
C ASN A 13 -12.20 -26.73 1.87
N HIS A 14 -13.53 -26.74 1.69
CA HIS A 14 -14.13 -26.03 0.59
C HIS A 14 -13.92 -24.51 0.68
N PHE A 15 -14.01 -23.94 1.89
CA PHE A 15 -13.66 -22.54 2.12
C PHE A 15 -12.20 -22.27 1.81
N GLN A 16 -11.29 -23.14 2.21
CA GLN A 16 -9.86 -23.03 1.94
C GLN A 16 -9.53 -23.07 0.44
N ASP A 17 -10.22 -23.95 -0.32
CA ASP A 17 -10.09 -24.01 -1.78
C ASP A 17 -10.56 -22.71 -2.47
N LEU A 18 -11.69 -22.15 -2.02
CA LEU A 18 -12.21 -20.89 -2.53
C LEU A 18 -11.30 -19.71 -2.14
N PHE A 19 -10.77 -19.70 -0.92
CA PHE A 19 -9.79 -18.71 -0.51
C PHE A 19 -8.53 -18.80 -1.39
N THR A 20 -8.02 -19.98 -1.64
CA THR A 20 -6.90 -20.22 -2.56
C THR A 20 -7.19 -19.70 -3.96
N LYS A 21 -8.41 -19.94 -4.48
CA LYS A 21 -8.84 -19.43 -5.78
C LYS A 21 -8.89 -17.90 -5.80
N LEU A 22 -9.44 -17.28 -4.75
CA LEU A 22 -9.47 -15.82 -4.59
C LEU A 22 -8.05 -15.23 -4.61
N MET A 23 -7.15 -15.80 -3.82
CA MET A 23 -5.76 -15.33 -3.73
C MET A 23 -5.00 -15.49 -5.05
N LYS A 24 -5.20 -16.62 -5.76
CA LYS A 24 -4.62 -16.81 -7.09
C LYS A 24 -5.18 -15.85 -8.13
N GLN A 25 -6.47 -15.55 -8.10
CA GLN A 25 -7.08 -14.54 -8.98
C GLN A 25 -6.49 -13.14 -8.72
N LYS A 26 -6.20 -12.83 -7.44
CA LYS A 26 -5.70 -11.51 -7.04
C LYS A 26 -4.21 -11.35 -7.29
N TYR A 27 -3.40 -12.37 -6.96
CA TYR A 27 -1.94 -12.27 -6.89
C TYR A 27 -1.21 -13.16 -7.90
N GLY A 28 -1.93 -13.97 -8.68
CA GLY A 28 -1.33 -14.87 -9.69
C GLY A 28 -0.31 -15.83 -9.06
N ASP A 29 0.84 -15.94 -9.70
CA ASP A 29 1.94 -16.84 -9.30
C ASP A 29 2.65 -16.40 -8.02
N ARG A 30 2.42 -15.17 -7.55
CA ARG A 30 2.93 -14.66 -6.26
C ARG A 30 2.33 -15.40 -5.06
N TYR A 31 1.11 -15.94 -5.20
CA TYR A 31 0.47 -16.75 -4.17
C TYR A 31 0.63 -18.24 -4.45
N GLN A 32 1.18 -18.96 -3.49
CA GLN A 32 1.36 -20.40 -3.54
C GLN A 32 0.58 -21.07 -2.42
N ALA A 33 -0.38 -21.92 -2.77
CA ALA A 33 -1.06 -22.78 -1.80
C ALA A 33 -0.08 -23.83 -1.28
N THR A 34 -0.11 -24.10 0.01
CA THR A 34 0.63 -25.22 0.60
C THR A 34 -0.27 -26.45 0.61
N THR A 35 0.32 -27.61 0.37
CA THR A 35 -0.37 -28.90 0.46
C THR A 35 0.18 -29.70 1.63
N THR A 36 -0.70 -30.35 2.38
CA THR A 36 -0.33 -31.29 3.43
C THR A 36 0.29 -32.53 2.81
N ASN A 37 1.61 -32.67 2.88
CA ASN A 37 2.30 -33.88 2.48
C ASN A 37 2.50 -34.81 3.69
N GLY A 38 1.63 -35.82 3.86
CA GLY A 38 1.83 -37.01 4.64
C GLY A 38 2.02 -36.84 6.16
N LYS A 39 2.80 -37.70 6.78
CA LYS A 39 2.96 -37.90 8.24
C LYS A 39 3.46 -36.71 9.07
N THR A 40 3.92 -35.63 8.47
CA THR A 40 4.45 -34.43 9.18
C THR A 40 3.39 -33.41 9.54
N GLY A 41 2.12 -33.70 9.25
CA GLY A 41 1.02 -32.82 9.62
C GLY A 41 1.04 -31.50 8.85
N ASP A 42 -0.02 -30.78 9.04
CA ASP A 42 -0.25 -29.41 8.57
C ASP A 42 0.92 -28.50 9.01
N LEU A 43 1.65 -27.93 8.07
CA LEU A 43 2.70 -26.95 8.36
C LEU A 43 2.15 -25.67 9.00
N LYS A 44 0.88 -25.68 9.46
CA LYS A 44 0.16 -24.55 10.04
C LYS A 44 0.06 -23.34 9.09
N VAL A 45 0.18 -23.62 7.79
CA VAL A 45 0.15 -22.62 6.72
C VAL A 45 -0.59 -23.22 5.52
N ASP A 46 -1.64 -22.56 5.07
CA ASP A 46 -2.49 -22.96 3.94
C ASP A 46 -2.08 -22.28 2.63
N GLY A 47 -1.22 -21.24 2.74
CA GLY A 47 -0.66 -20.57 1.57
C GLY A 47 0.37 -19.52 1.95
N ILE A 48 1.17 -19.13 0.95
CA ILE A 48 2.26 -18.17 1.10
C ILE A 48 2.16 -17.15 -0.03
N LEU A 49 2.27 -15.87 0.31
CA LEU A 49 2.38 -14.77 -0.65
C LEU A 49 3.79 -14.18 -0.60
N ASP A 50 4.43 -14.06 -1.77
CA ASP A 50 5.75 -13.45 -1.98
C ASP A 50 6.88 -14.04 -1.11
N PHE A 51 6.72 -15.24 -0.59
CA PHE A 51 7.61 -15.86 0.40
C PHE A 51 7.78 -15.04 1.70
N LYS A 52 6.90 -14.08 1.95
CA LYS A 52 6.94 -13.18 3.11
C LYS A 52 5.73 -13.28 4.03
N ILE A 53 4.57 -13.64 3.50
CA ILE A 53 3.31 -13.68 4.24
C ILE A 53 2.77 -15.11 4.23
N ALA A 54 2.60 -15.69 5.40
CA ALA A 54 1.97 -17.00 5.59
C ALA A 54 0.50 -16.83 5.97
N TYR A 55 -0.37 -17.61 5.38
CA TYR A 55 -1.81 -17.64 5.64
C TYR A 55 -2.24 -18.95 6.28
N ALA A 56 -3.04 -18.87 7.34
CA ALA A 56 -3.71 -19.99 7.96
C ALA A 56 -5.22 -19.76 7.94
N VAL A 57 -5.97 -20.72 7.43
CA VAL A 57 -7.42 -20.62 7.21
C VAL A 57 -8.18 -21.41 8.28
N TYR A 58 -9.14 -20.76 8.94
CA TYR A 58 -10.02 -21.38 9.89
C TYR A 58 -11.50 -21.04 9.61
N ALA A 59 -12.23 -21.95 9.00
CA ALA A 59 -13.61 -21.78 8.62
C ALA A 59 -14.48 -22.97 9.10
N PRO A 60 -14.73 -23.09 10.40
CA PRO A 60 -15.53 -24.19 10.94
C PRO A 60 -17.00 -24.04 10.57
N GLU A 61 -17.72 -25.15 10.41
CA GLU A 61 -19.17 -25.15 10.25
C GLU A 61 -19.86 -24.60 11.50
N VAL A 62 -19.36 -24.97 12.68
CA VAL A 62 -19.84 -24.47 13.97
C VAL A 62 -18.74 -23.68 14.65
N PHE A 63 -18.92 -22.36 14.69
CA PHE A 63 -17.99 -21.45 15.32
C PHE A 63 -18.18 -21.41 16.83
N THR A 64 -17.09 -21.58 17.60
CA THR A 64 -17.02 -21.23 19.03
C THR A 64 -15.71 -20.51 19.32
N GLU A 65 -15.78 -19.48 20.17
CA GLU A 65 -14.60 -18.66 20.52
C GLU A 65 -13.48 -19.50 21.14
N ASP A 66 -13.81 -20.41 22.06
CA ASP A 66 -12.81 -21.22 22.74
C ASP A 66 -12.05 -22.16 21.76
N LYS A 67 -12.75 -22.71 20.77
CA LYS A 67 -12.10 -23.50 19.71
C LYS A 67 -11.21 -22.65 18.83
N LEU A 68 -11.67 -21.42 18.49
CA LEU A 68 -10.85 -20.50 17.71
C LEU A 68 -9.58 -20.10 18.48
N LEU A 69 -9.68 -19.68 19.73
CA LEU A 69 -8.53 -19.30 20.55
C LEU A 69 -7.49 -20.42 20.62
N LYS A 70 -7.93 -21.68 20.90
CA LYS A 70 -7.04 -22.83 20.90
C LYS A 70 -6.42 -23.10 19.53
N LYS A 71 -7.18 -22.91 18.43
CA LYS A 71 -6.67 -23.10 17.07
C LYS A 71 -5.62 -22.06 16.72
N LEU A 72 -5.90 -20.77 16.99
CA LEU A 72 -4.97 -19.67 16.73
C LEU A 72 -3.66 -19.88 17.50
N ASP A 73 -3.74 -20.22 18.79
CA ASP A 73 -2.56 -20.47 19.62
C ASP A 73 -1.74 -21.67 19.11
N SER A 74 -2.41 -22.80 18.83
CA SER A 74 -1.75 -24.01 18.30
C SER A 74 -1.09 -23.77 16.95
N ASP A 75 -1.76 -23.05 16.04
CA ASP A 75 -1.24 -22.85 14.69
C ASP A 75 -0.08 -21.86 14.68
N PHE A 76 -0.19 -20.78 15.45
CA PHE A 76 0.90 -19.80 15.54
C PHE A 76 2.15 -20.40 16.19
N ASN A 77 2.00 -21.08 17.31
CA ASN A 77 3.13 -21.72 17.99
C ASN A 77 3.76 -22.81 17.11
N GLY A 78 2.93 -23.61 16.42
CA GLY A 78 3.42 -24.60 15.46
C GLY A 78 4.18 -23.97 14.29
N PHE A 79 3.69 -22.87 13.75
CA PHE A 79 4.38 -22.10 12.71
C PHE A 79 5.73 -21.55 13.21
N MET A 80 5.76 -20.98 14.42
CA MET A 80 7.01 -20.45 15.00
C MET A 80 8.06 -21.54 15.22
N GLU A 81 7.67 -22.76 15.56
CA GLU A 81 8.59 -23.90 15.65
C GLU A 81 9.15 -24.30 14.27
N ILE A 82 8.31 -24.34 13.24
CA ILE A 82 8.74 -24.60 11.85
C ILE A 82 9.71 -23.50 11.39
N ARG A 83 9.39 -22.24 11.70
CA ARG A 83 10.20 -21.08 11.33
C ARG A 83 11.60 -21.12 11.97
N LYS A 84 11.72 -21.58 13.22
CA LYS A 84 13.03 -21.74 13.90
C LYS A 84 13.92 -22.76 13.20
N ASN A 85 13.34 -23.84 12.70
CA ASN A 85 14.06 -25.00 12.20
C ASN A 85 14.23 -25.00 10.66
N GLY A 86 13.46 -24.21 9.94
CA GLY A 86 13.41 -24.22 8.48
C GLY A 86 14.00 -22.98 7.83
N LYS A 87 15.12 -23.13 7.10
CA LYS A 87 15.84 -22.03 6.46
C LYS A 87 14.94 -21.12 5.58
N TYR A 88 14.00 -21.71 4.84
CA TYR A 88 13.10 -20.97 3.95
C TYR A 88 11.98 -20.26 4.70
N TRP A 89 11.55 -20.77 5.84
CA TRP A 89 10.49 -20.21 6.66
C TRP A 89 10.93 -18.96 7.44
N GLN A 90 12.23 -18.75 7.60
CA GLN A 90 12.79 -17.55 8.24
C GLN A 90 12.53 -16.27 7.43
N GLN A 91 12.25 -16.38 6.13
CA GLN A 91 11.92 -15.25 5.28
C GLN A 91 10.50 -14.74 5.49
N ILE A 92 9.61 -15.55 6.09
CA ILE A 92 8.26 -15.13 6.43
C ILE A 92 8.33 -14.08 7.53
N THR A 93 7.75 -12.92 7.27
CA THR A 93 7.71 -11.77 8.18
C THR A 93 6.34 -11.53 8.78
N ASN A 94 5.29 -12.05 8.16
CA ASN A 94 3.91 -11.86 8.58
C ASN A 94 3.16 -13.20 8.62
N TYR A 95 2.31 -13.37 9.63
CA TYR A 95 1.40 -14.51 9.73
C TYR A 95 -0.03 -14.02 9.80
N VAL A 96 -0.88 -14.47 8.88
CA VAL A 96 -2.23 -13.98 8.71
C VAL A 96 -3.23 -15.10 8.92
N PHE A 97 -4.08 -14.95 9.91
CA PHE A 97 -5.22 -15.84 10.11
C PHE A 97 -6.41 -15.38 9.28
N ILE A 98 -6.96 -16.28 8.49
CA ILE A 98 -8.23 -16.10 7.81
C ILE A 98 -9.30 -16.82 8.65
N ILE A 99 -10.21 -16.07 9.25
CA ILE A 99 -11.24 -16.65 10.06
C ILE A 99 -12.64 -16.41 9.48
N LYS A 100 -13.40 -17.49 9.34
CA LYS A 100 -14.83 -17.40 9.10
C LYS A 100 -15.58 -17.49 10.43
N ASN A 101 -16.08 -16.37 10.89
CA ASN A 101 -16.99 -16.29 12.02
C ASN A 101 -18.36 -15.80 11.54
N ASN A 102 -19.40 -16.11 12.31
CA ASN A 102 -20.77 -15.68 12.00
C ASN A 102 -21.05 -14.24 12.51
N ARG A 103 -20.03 -13.53 12.97
CA ARG A 103 -20.11 -12.17 13.51
C ARG A 103 -19.15 -11.26 12.76
N GLU A 104 -19.55 -10.03 12.58
CA GLU A 104 -18.63 -8.99 12.13
C GLU A 104 -17.67 -8.63 13.26
N GLY A 105 -16.35 -8.77 13.00
CA GLY A 105 -15.32 -8.38 13.93
C GLY A 105 -14.75 -9.50 14.82
N ILE A 106 -13.82 -9.12 15.68
CA ILE A 106 -13.11 -9.99 16.63
C ILE A 106 -13.49 -9.61 18.08
N THR A 107 -13.46 -10.59 18.98
CA THR A 107 -13.75 -10.35 20.40
C THR A 107 -12.50 -9.81 21.13
N PRO A 108 -12.66 -9.20 22.32
CA PRO A 108 -11.52 -8.74 23.12
C PRO A 108 -10.51 -9.84 23.42
N LYS A 109 -10.93 -11.07 23.68
CA LYS A 109 -10.01 -12.19 23.94
C LYS A 109 -9.16 -12.55 22.73
N ILE A 110 -9.75 -12.50 21.53
CA ILE A 110 -9.00 -12.72 20.29
C ILE A 110 -8.02 -11.57 20.07
N PHE A 111 -8.44 -10.33 20.31
CA PHE A 111 -7.59 -9.15 20.23
C PHE A 111 -6.38 -9.25 21.18
N ASP A 112 -6.61 -9.64 22.45
CA ASP A 112 -5.55 -9.83 23.44
C ASP A 112 -4.56 -10.90 23.00
N LEU A 113 -5.05 -12.03 22.47
CA LEU A 113 -4.19 -13.12 21.98
C LEU A 113 -3.30 -12.64 20.82
N ILE A 114 -3.87 -11.95 19.84
CA ILE A 114 -3.13 -11.40 18.69
C ILE A 114 -2.13 -10.33 19.16
N THR A 115 -2.49 -9.49 20.10
CA THR A 115 -1.59 -8.49 20.69
C THR A 115 -0.38 -9.16 21.35
N ASN A 116 -0.58 -10.28 22.04
CA ASN A 116 0.51 -11.07 22.61
C ASN A 116 1.43 -11.66 21.53
N PHE A 117 0.87 -12.19 20.45
CA PHE A 117 1.67 -12.68 19.33
C PHE A 117 2.49 -11.56 18.67
N ASN A 118 1.90 -10.37 18.53
CA ASN A 118 2.53 -9.19 17.93
C ASN A 118 3.72 -8.63 18.74
N GLN A 119 3.93 -9.06 19.97
CA GLN A 119 5.14 -8.71 20.72
C GLN A 119 6.42 -9.30 20.09
N ASN A 120 6.31 -10.42 19.39
CA ASN A 120 7.45 -11.17 18.89
C ASN A 120 7.42 -11.40 17.37
N PHE A 121 6.26 -11.23 16.72
CA PHE A 121 6.09 -11.50 15.29
C PHE A 121 4.84 -10.78 14.76
N SER A 122 4.89 -10.28 13.52
CA SER A 122 3.72 -9.62 12.92
C SER A 122 2.59 -10.61 12.63
N VAL A 123 1.49 -10.52 13.38
CA VAL A 123 0.32 -11.39 13.25
C VAL A 123 -0.94 -10.55 13.01
N LYS A 124 -1.75 -10.97 12.06
CA LYS A 124 -3.02 -10.30 11.71
C LYS A 124 -4.15 -11.30 11.57
N ILE A 125 -5.39 -10.80 11.67
CA ILE A 125 -6.60 -11.57 11.38
C ILE A 125 -7.35 -10.91 10.24
N LEU A 126 -7.84 -11.70 9.31
CA LEU A 126 -8.81 -11.34 8.29
C LEU A 126 -10.14 -12.05 8.54
N THR A 127 -11.20 -11.28 8.51
CA THR A 127 -12.58 -11.75 8.57
C THR A 127 -13.19 -11.84 7.16
N MET A 128 -14.44 -12.30 7.07
CA MET A 128 -15.17 -12.29 5.79
C MET A 128 -15.31 -10.89 5.20
N ASN A 129 -15.47 -9.85 6.04
CA ASN A 129 -15.56 -8.47 5.59
C ASN A 129 -14.24 -8.01 4.93
N ASP A 130 -13.09 -8.38 5.52
CA ASP A 130 -11.78 -8.09 4.95
C ASP A 130 -11.57 -8.82 3.62
N LEU A 131 -12.04 -10.07 3.48
CA LEU A 131 -11.97 -10.81 2.22
C LEU A 131 -12.87 -10.19 1.14
N GLU A 132 -14.02 -9.65 1.50
CA GLU A 132 -14.89 -8.93 0.59
C GLU A 132 -14.22 -7.62 0.10
N GLN A 133 -13.59 -6.89 1.01
CA GLN A 133 -12.79 -5.71 0.66
C GLN A 133 -11.62 -6.08 -0.24
N LEU A 134 -10.90 -7.17 0.06
CA LEU A 134 -9.82 -7.69 -0.77
C LEU A 134 -10.30 -8.02 -2.19
N TYR A 135 -11.45 -8.67 -2.32
CA TYR A 135 -12.07 -8.97 -3.62
C TYR A 135 -12.38 -7.71 -4.42
N ASN A 136 -12.90 -6.68 -3.75
CA ASN A 136 -13.26 -5.39 -4.35
C ASN A 136 -12.04 -4.48 -4.65
N GLY A 137 -10.82 -4.97 -4.47
CA GLY A 137 -9.60 -4.25 -4.81
C GLY A 137 -8.89 -3.59 -3.65
N TYR A 138 -9.46 -3.58 -2.46
CA TYR A 138 -8.77 -3.13 -1.25
C TYR A 138 -7.65 -4.11 -0.86
N LEU A 139 -6.47 -3.59 -0.51
CA LEU A 139 -5.29 -4.36 -0.13
C LEU A 139 -5.00 -4.16 1.37
N PRO A 140 -5.81 -4.73 2.29
CA PRO A 140 -5.70 -4.40 3.72
C PRO A 140 -4.39 -4.88 4.37
N PHE A 141 -3.61 -5.72 3.68
CA PHE A 141 -2.48 -6.45 4.30
C PHE A 141 -1.28 -6.70 3.39
N SER A 142 -1.18 -6.04 2.25
CA SER A 142 0.10 -5.96 1.58
C SER A 142 0.98 -4.97 2.38
N GLU A 143 2.26 -5.22 2.45
CA GLU A 143 3.24 -4.20 2.83
C GLU A 143 2.93 -2.93 2.02
N ASP A 144 2.48 -3.09 0.77
CA ASP A 144 2.04 -2.05 -0.14
C ASP A 144 0.84 -1.24 0.37
N GLY A 145 -0.15 -1.84 1.02
CA GLY A 145 -1.31 -1.09 1.56
C GLY A 145 -0.92 -0.17 2.72
N THR A 146 -0.08 -0.67 3.64
CA THR A 146 0.48 0.16 4.73
C THR A 146 1.39 1.24 4.16
N LEU A 147 2.28 0.85 3.26
CA LEU A 147 3.23 1.73 2.59
C LEU A 147 2.51 2.78 1.73
N LEU A 148 1.41 2.42 1.05
CA LEU A 148 0.58 3.32 0.26
C LEU A 148 -0.10 4.37 1.13
N ASN A 149 -0.63 3.99 2.30
CA ASN A 149 -1.22 4.94 3.23
C ASN A 149 -0.17 5.89 3.80
N GLU A 150 1.02 5.41 4.11
CA GLU A 150 2.16 6.23 4.52
C GLU A 150 2.54 7.21 3.38
N PHE A 151 2.72 6.72 2.16
CA PHE A 151 3.03 7.54 0.99
C PHE A 151 1.98 8.63 0.74
N LYS A 152 0.69 8.28 0.82
CA LYS A 152 -0.41 9.24 0.71
C LYS A 152 -0.33 10.31 1.80
N SER A 153 -0.10 9.90 3.05
CA SER A 153 0.01 10.82 4.19
C SER A 153 1.17 11.80 4.03
N ASP A 154 2.32 11.31 3.61
CA ASP A 154 3.54 12.11 3.47
C ASP A 154 3.46 13.11 2.31
N THR A 155 2.78 12.73 1.23
CA THR A 155 2.77 13.51 -0.01
C THR A 155 1.56 14.42 -0.17
N VAL A 156 0.42 14.14 0.49
CA VAL A 156 -0.85 14.84 0.25
C VAL A 156 -0.75 16.36 0.35
N LYS A 157 -0.14 16.88 1.39
CA LYS A 157 -0.04 18.35 1.61
C LYS A 157 0.78 19.05 0.54
N ILE A 158 1.86 18.39 0.09
CA ILE A 158 2.73 18.92 -0.97
C ILE A 158 1.99 18.88 -2.30
N LEU A 159 1.35 17.76 -2.64
CA LEU A 159 0.60 17.64 -3.88
C LEU A 159 -0.58 18.60 -3.94
N GLU A 160 -1.33 18.74 -2.85
CA GLU A 160 -2.41 19.73 -2.77
C GLU A 160 -1.92 21.17 -2.94
N TYR A 161 -0.76 21.51 -2.35
CA TYR A 161 -0.17 22.83 -2.55
C TYR A 161 0.21 23.06 -4.01
N ILE A 162 0.95 22.11 -4.62
CA ILE A 162 1.37 22.18 -6.04
C ILE A 162 0.18 22.29 -6.99
N LEU A 163 -0.93 21.62 -6.69
CA LEU A 163 -2.11 21.61 -7.54
C LEU A 163 -2.99 22.85 -7.39
N LYS A 164 -2.91 23.56 -6.26
CA LYS A 164 -3.71 24.75 -5.99
C LYS A 164 -3.05 26.05 -6.42
N ILE A 165 -1.72 26.10 -6.41
CA ILE A 165 -0.99 27.34 -6.71
C ILE A 165 -0.88 27.59 -8.21
N ASP A 166 -1.08 28.84 -8.60
CA ASP A 166 -0.72 29.33 -9.94
C ASP A 166 0.72 29.86 -9.91
N PHE A 167 1.68 28.99 -10.24
CA PHE A 167 3.10 29.34 -10.27
C PHE A 167 3.44 30.53 -11.20
N ILE A 168 2.54 30.87 -12.12
CA ILE A 168 2.76 31.97 -13.06
C ILE A 168 2.31 33.33 -12.48
N ALA A 169 1.26 33.27 -11.65
CA ALA A 169 0.61 34.48 -11.16
C ALA A 169 0.83 34.76 -9.67
N GLU A 170 1.22 33.76 -8.91
CA GLU A 170 1.27 33.79 -7.45
C GLU A 170 2.66 33.50 -6.91
N PRO A 171 3.07 34.15 -5.81
CA PRO A 171 4.28 33.81 -5.10
C PRO A 171 4.21 32.40 -4.51
N PHE A 172 5.28 31.62 -4.62
CA PHE A 172 5.39 30.27 -4.08
C PHE A 172 6.56 30.14 -3.10
N TYR A 173 6.44 29.20 -2.18
CA TYR A 173 7.48 28.92 -1.19
C TYR A 173 8.56 27.99 -1.75
N LEU A 174 9.82 28.43 -1.65
CA LEU A 174 10.96 27.64 -2.12
C LEU A 174 11.13 26.35 -1.32
N GLU A 175 10.88 26.40 0.00
CA GLU A 175 10.94 25.27 0.92
C GLU A 175 10.14 24.04 0.45
N ILE A 176 9.09 24.24 -0.37
CA ILE A 176 8.29 23.11 -0.87
C ILE A 176 9.12 22.17 -1.74
N PHE A 177 10.07 22.69 -2.51
CA PHE A 177 10.93 21.90 -3.39
C PHE A 177 12.03 21.20 -2.60
N ASP A 178 12.55 21.79 -1.53
CA ASP A 178 13.46 21.12 -0.60
C ASP A 178 12.77 19.91 0.05
N ARG A 179 11.53 20.07 0.46
CA ARG A 179 10.71 18.97 1.00
C ARG A 179 10.44 17.88 -0.03
N ILE A 180 10.23 18.24 -1.29
CA ILE A 180 10.06 17.28 -2.38
C ILE A 180 11.33 16.44 -2.56
N GLU A 181 12.51 17.04 -2.54
CA GLU A 181 13.76 16.30 -2.68
C GLU A 181 14.00 15.35 -1.48
N ILE A 182 13.73 15.79 -0.25
CA ILE A 182 13.80 14.92 0.94
C ILE A 182 12.85 13.71 0.82
N LEU A 183 11.59 13.94 0.45
CA LEU A 183 10.63 12.85 0.26
C LEU A 183 11.03 11.93 -0.88
N LYS A 184 11.56 12.48 -1.97
CA LYS A 184 12.04 11.71 -3.11
C LYS A 184 13.19 10.79 -2.72
N GLU A 185 14.19 11.28 -1.99
CA GLU A 185 15.30 10.46 -1.47
C GLU A 185 14.79 9.33 -0.59
N GLU A 186 13.86 9.62 0.32
CA GLU A 186 13.26 8.63 1.21
C GLU A 186 12.45 7.58 0.42
N TRP A 187 11.52 8.02 -0.43
CA TRP A 187 10.56 7.16 -1.11
C TRP A 187 11.11 6.43 -2.35
N LEU A 188 12.21 6.88 -2.94
CA LEU A 188 12.92 6.15 -3.99
C LEU A 188 14.03 5.24 -3.42
N SER A 189 14.17 5.16 -2.09
CA SER A 189 15.10 4.25 -1.43
C SER A 189 14.64 2.78 -1.60
N LYS A 190 15.57 1.84 -1.45
CA LYS A 190 15.29 0.40 -1.55
C LYS A 190 14.35 -0.12 -0.44
N THR A 191 14.15 0.63 0.62
CA THR A 191 13.31 0.25 1.76
C THR A 191 11.83 0.62 1.58
N LYS A 192 11.53 1.51 0.64
CA LYS A 192 10.17 2.03 0.37
C LYS A 192 9.66 1.61 -1.03
N LEU A 193 9.96 0.38 -1.45
CA LEU A 193 9.51 -0.16 -2.73
C LEU A 193 8.15 -0.83 -2.61
N PHE A 194 7.21 -0.46 -3.48
CA PHE A 194 5.97 -1.20 -3.63
C PHE A 194 6.21 -2.51 -4.40
N SER A 195 5.61 -3.59 -3.93
CA SER A 195 5.61 -4.86 -4.65
C SER A 195 4.67 -4.84 -5.86
N ASP A 196 3.64 -4.00 -5.83
CA ASP A 196 2.77 -3.74 -6.97
C ASP A 196 3.45 -2.77 -7.94
N GLU A 197 3.81 -3.26 -9.12
CA GLU A 197 4.49 -2.48 -10.16
C GLU A 197 3.67 -1.26 -10.65
N ASN A 198 2.34 -1.29 -10.54
CA ASN A 198 1.51 -0.14 -10.94
C ASN A 198 1.62 0.97 -9.92
N ILE A 199 1.56 0.62 -8.61
CA ILE A 199 1.74 1.59 -7.52
C ILE A 199 3.15 2.17 -7.59
N GLU A 200 4.15 1.32 -7.77
CA GLU A 200 5.55 1.75 -7.89
C GLU A 200 5.75 2.72 -9.05
N ARG A 201 5.18 2.41 -10.23
CA ARG A 201 5.23 3.32 -11.39
C ARG A 201 4.53 4.65 -11.15
N ILE A 202 3.38 4.66 -10.46
CA ILE A 202 2.68 5.92 -10.12
C ILE A 202 3.55 6.76 -9.18
N LYS A 203 4.13 6.17 -8.14
CA LYS A 203 5.05 6.84 -7.21
C LYS A 203 6.24 7.49 -7.95
N ILE A 204 6.95 6.71 -8.76
CA ILE A 204 8.09 7.19 -9.54
C ILE A 204 7.66 8.32 -10.49
N SER A 205 6.51 8.17 -11.15
CA SER A 205 5.98 9.17 -12.07
C SER A 205 5.64 10.48 -11.38
N ILE A 206 5.08 10.45 -10.15
CA ILE A 206 4.81 11.64 -9.35
C ILE A 206 6.12 12.40 -9.07
N PHE A 207 7.16 11.74 -8.59
CA PHE A 207 8.44 12.40 -8.32
C PHE A 207 9.12 12.92 -9.58
N ASN A 208 9.00 12.22 -10.70
CA ASN A 208 9.52 12.69 -11.99
C ASN A 208 8.81 13.97 -12.46
N GLU A 209 7.49 14.05 -12.33
CA GLU A 209 6.75 15.27 -12.70
C GLU A 209 7.03 16.43 -11.73
N LEU A 210 7.19 16.17 -10.43
CA LEU A 210 7.60 17.19 -9.46
C LEU A 210 9.01 17.73 -9.77
N THR A 211 9.96 16.85 -10.10
CA THR A 211 11.30 17.26 -10.54
C THR A 211 11.25 18.04 -11.86
N ASN A 212 10.41 17.63 -12.81
CA ASN A 212 10.22 18.33 -14.08
C ASN A 212 9.61 19.72 -13.88
N LEU A 213 8.66 19.87 -12.95
CA LEU A 213 8.13 21.18 -12.54
C LEU A 213 9.24 22.06 -12.02
N TRP A 214 10.02 21.60 -11.05
CA TRP A 214 11.12 22.35 -10.46
C TRP A 214 12.15 22.80 -11.50
N ASN A 215 12.60 21.89 -12.34
CA ASN A 215 13.55 22.20 -13.42
C ASN A 215 12.97 23.24 -14.40
N THR A 216 11.67 23.16 -14.71
CA THR A 216 10.99 24.09 -15.59
C THR A 216 10.96 25.50 -14.99
N LEU A 217 10.72 25.63 -13.68
CA LEU A 217 10.75 26.89 -12.96
C LEU A 217 12.15 27.49 -12.91
N ILE A 218 13.19 26.66 -12.63
CA ILE A 218 14.59 27.11 -12.62
C ILE A 218 15.03 27.58 -14.01
N GLU A 219 14.73 26.82 -15.06
CA GLU A 219 15.10 27.16 -16.45
C GLU A 219 14.51 28.50 -16.89
N HIS A 220 13.31 28.83 -16.42
CA HIS A 220 12.70 30.13 -16.73
C HIS A 220 13.28 31.26 -15.89
N GLY A 221 13.55 31.01 -14.63
CA GLY A 221 14.04 31.96 -13.65
C GLY A 221 12.95 32.48 -12.71
N PHE A 222 13.38 32.82 -11.52
CA PHE A 222 12.56 33.44 -10.49
C PHE A 222 13.46 34.26 -9.54
N HIS A 223 12.84 35.16 -8.79
CA HIS A 223 13.53 35.94 -7.76
C HIS A 223 12.87 35.78 -6.40
N LEU A 224 13.67 35.90 -5.34
CA LEU A 224 13.19 35.90 -3.97
C LEU A 224 12.48 37.24 -3.65
N LEU A 225 11.36 37.15 -2.95
CA LEU A 225 10.69 38.29 -2.41
C LEU A 225 11.38 38.82 -1.14
N SER A 226 10.93 39.97 -0.64
CA SER A 226 11.52 40.67 0.52
C SER A 226 11.51 39.84 1.82
N ASP A 227 10.65 38.83 1.92
CA ASP A 227 10.63 37.86 3.06
C ASP A 227 11.69 36.79 2.97
N ASN A 228 12.41 36.67 1.85
CA ASN A 228 13.41 35.62 1.56
C ASN A 228 12.87 34.17 1.66
N GLU A 229 11.57 33.97 1.69
CA GLU A 229 10.92 32.67 1.80
C GLU A 229 10.12 32.32 0.54
N ARG A 230 9.57 33.33 -0.12
CA ARG A 230 8.75 33.17 -1.31
C ARG A 230 9.47 33.62 -2.57
N CYS A 231 9.16 32.94 -3.65
CA CYS A 231 9.65 33.26 -4.98
C CYS A 231 8.52 33.70 -5.88
N LEU A 232 8.82 34.56 -6.83
CA LEU A 232 7.93 34.91 -7.92
C LEU A 232 8.68 34.68 -9.24
N ILE A 233 7.99 34.14 -10.23
CA ILE A 233 8.55 33.95 -11.57
C ILE A 233 8.93 35.31 -12.15
N ASP A 234 10.11 35.36 -12.74
CA ASP A 234 10.61 36.56 -13.38
C ASP A 234 9.69 36.95 -14.56
N ASN A 235 9.16 38.17 -14.51
CA ASN A 235 8.49 38.73 -15.68
C ASN A 235 9.54 38.93 -16.77
N ASP A 236 9.36 38.27 -17.91
CA ASP A 236 10.23 38.48 -19.05
C ASP A 236 10.29 39.95 -19.39
N THR A 237 11.49 40.48 -19.35
CA THR A 237 11.78 41.77 -19.96
C THR A 237 11.51 41.67 -21.46
N GLU A 238 11.07 42.77 -22.08
CA GLU A 238 10.71 42.85 -23.50
C GLU A 238 11.71 42.23 -24.49
N GLU A 239 12.94 41.94 -24.05
CA GLU A 239 13.99 41.32 -24.83
C GLU A 239 13.75 39.84 -25.24
N LYS A 240 12.90 39.08 -24.52
CA LYS A 240 12.64 37.67 -24.81
C LYS A 240 11.33 37.38 -25.53
N GLY A 241 10.48 38.39 -25.74
CA GLY A 241 9.26 38.28 -26.58
C GLY A 241 8.19 37.30 -26.07
N TYR A 242 8.21 36.91 -24.81
CA TYR A 242 7.25 35.98 -24.22
C TYR A 242 6.22 36.69 -23.37
N ASN A 243 4.97 36.60 -23.79
CA ASN A 243 3.85 36.97 -22.94
C ASN A 243 3.60 35.83 -21.93
N LEU A 244 3.87 36.07 -20.64
CA LEU A 244 3.72 35.09 -19.55
C LEU A 244 2.36 34.39 -19.54
N ARG A 245 1.31 35.02 -20.02
CA ARG A 245 -0.07 34.47 -20.03
C ARG A 245 -0.40 33.59 -21.22
N SER A 246 0.39 33.59 -22.28
CA SER A 246 0.08 32.87 -23.53
C SER A 246 1.26 32.14 -24.16
N GLY A 247 2.41 32.05 -23.47
CA GLY A 247 3.64 31.50 -24.00
C GLY A 247 3.84 29.99 -23.76
N ILE A 248 4.96 29.47 -24.27
CA ILE A 248 5.34 28.06 -24.13
C ILE A 248 5.53 27.67 -22.67
N PHE A 249 6.10 28.56 -21.84
CA PHE A 249 6.39 28.29 -20.44
C PHE A 249 5.14 28.06 -19.59
N PRO A 250 4.10 28.94 -19.57
CA PRO A 250 2.86 28.67 -18.85
C PRO A 250 2.22 27.36 -19.27
N ASN A 251 2.17 27.07 -20.55
CA ASN A 251 1.59 25.84 -21.08
C ASN A 251 2.37 24.61 -20.57
N LYS A 252 3.71 24.69 -20.46
CA LYS A 252 4.55 23.61 -19.92
C LYS A 252 4.25 23.39 -18.45
N VAL A 253 4.15 24.45 -17.63
CA VAL A 253 3.83 24.38 -16.20
C VAL A 253 2.45 23.77 -15.98
N TYR A 254 1.41 24.28 -16.63
CA TYR A 254 0.04 23.76 -16.49
C TYR A 254 -0.08 22.31 -16.97
N LYS A 255 0.65 21.92 -18.03
CA LYS A 255 0.69 20.52 -18.48
C LYS A 255 1.27 19.60 -17.40
N ILE A 256 2.36 20.01 -16.75
CA ILE A 256 2.98 19.24 -15.66
C ILE A 256 2.02 19.15 -14.47
N GLN A 257 1.38 20.23 -14.05
CA GLN A 257 0.38 20.22 -12.98
C GLN A 257 -0.80 19.29 -13.32
N ASN A 258 -1.27 19.28 -14.56
CA ASN A 258 -2.32 18.37 -15.00
C ASN A 258 -1.87 16.88 -14.95
N ASN A 259 -0.62 16.58 -15.31
CA ASN A 259 -0.06 15.24 -15.17
C ASN A 259 0.02 14.83 -13.69
N ILE A 260 0.48 15.72 -12.82
CA ILE A 260 0.52 15.47 -11.37
C ILE A 260 -0.90 15.21 -10.85
N ASN A 261 -1.88 16.01 -11.24
CA ASN A 261 -3.28 15.84 -10.84
C ASN A 261 -3.84 14.48 -11.28
N TYR A 262 -3.55 14.07 -12.50
CA TYR A 262 -3.96 12.76 -13.01
C TYR A 262 -3.35 11.61 -12.19
N LEU A 263 -2.05 11.68 -11.88
CA LEU A 263 -1.35 10.69 -11.08
C LEU A 263 -1.83 10.68 -9.62
N PHE A 264 -2.08 11.87 -9.05
CA PHE A 264 -2.66 12.03 -7.73
C PHE A 264 -4.02 11.34 -7.62
N ASN A 265 -4.93 11.62 -8.55
CA ASN A 265 -6.24 10.98 -8.58
C ASN A 265 -6.13 9.46 -8.74
N LYS A 266 -5.28 8.97 -9.64
CA LYS A 266 -5.00 7.53 -9.77
C LYS A 266 -4.52 6.91 -8.46
N LEU A 267 -3.61 7.58 -7.74
CA LEU A 267 -3.11 7.10 -6.46
C LEU A 267 -4.24 7.00 -5.43
N TRP A 268 -5.19 7.96 -5.42
CA TRP A 268 -6.32 7.98 -4.47
C TRP A 268 -7.43 6.99 -4.83
N GLU A 269 -7.55 6.58 -6.06
CA GLU A 269 -8.47 5.51 -6.51
C GLU A 269 -8.00 4.11 -6.06
N ILE A 270 -6.72 3.93 -5.80
CA ILE A 270 -6.17 2.69 -5.23
C ILE A 270 -6.60 2.63 -3.75
N LYS A 271 -7.45 1.64 -3.45
CA LYS A 271 -8.05 1.44 -2.11
C LYS A 271 -7.26 0.41 -1.31
#